data_24ee843222610b5cda1e4ca8676e5fde
#
_entry.id   24ee843222610b5cda1e4ca8676e5fde
#
_cell.length_a   1.000
_cell.length_b   1.000
_cell.length_c   1.000
_cell.angle_alpha   90.00
_cell.angle_beta   90.00
_cell.angle_gamma   90.00
#
_symmetry.space_group_name_H-M   'P 1'
#
loop_
_entity.id
_entity.type
_entity.pdbx_description
1 polymer ?
#
loop_
_entity_poly.entity_id
_entity_poly.type
_entity_poly.pdbx_seq_one_letter_code
_entity_poly.pdbx_strand_id
1 'polypeptide(L)'
;MLAMFKGAEEVGIYRVASRVAEMVAFTLGVVNMVIEPSISSLYTEKKIIQLQGVLTKSARLTLALAIPSAVFLVLFAEPVLSFVFGQDYIAGATPLIILCFAQLVNAGAGSAGKILNMTGFEKEGAWGMGIGAVLNILLNLILIPKWGAEGAAVGTGLSLIAWNIILVVFVRKRVGLDSTIIGKPRTLRNENKL
;
A
#
# COMPACT_ATOMS: atom_id res chain seq x y z
N MET A 1 17.95 8.50 -4.31
CA MET A 1 17.80 8.96 -5.70
C MET A 1 17.48 10.44 -5.79
N LEU A 2 16.44 10.96 -5.12
CA LEU A 2 16.13 12.41 -5.18
C LEU A 2 17.35 13.29 -4.85
N ALA A 3 18.13 12.93 -3.83
CA ALA A 3 19.37 13.64 -3.45
C ALA A 3 20.48 13.65 -4.53
N MET A 4 20.41 12.80 -5.53
CA MET A 4 21.40 12.77 -6.62
C MET A 4 21.07 13.76 -7.74
N PHE A 5 19.80 14.14 -7.87
CA PHE A 5 19.32 15.02 -8.93
C PHE A 5 18.89 16.39 -8.44
N LYS A 6 18.55 16.50 -7.16
CA LYS A 6 17.96 17.69 -6.53
C LYS A 6 18.64 18.00 -5.20
N GLY A 7 18.52 19.23 -4.74
CA GLY A 7 19.11 19.69 -3.49
C GLY A 7 18.52 19.03 -2.23
N ALA A 8 19.19 19.24 -1.10
CA ALA A 8 18.78 18.71 0.20
C ALA A 8 17.37 19.20 0.61
N GLU A 9 16.98 20.39 0.20
CA GLU A 9 15.67 20.99 0.48
C GLU A 9 14.54 20.16 -0.13
N GLU A 10 14.57 19.84 -1.43
CA GLU A 10 13.57 19.00 -2.08
C GLU A 10 13.49 17.60 -1.46
N VAL A 11 14.63 17.06 -1.02
CA VAL A 11 14.67 15.77 -0.31
C VAL A 11 13.95 15.88 1.03
N GLY A 12 14.13 16.97 1.76
CA GLY A 12 13.45 17.24 3.02
C GLY A 12 11.93 17.32 2.84
N ILE A 13 11.50 18.12 1.85
CA ILE A 13 10.09 18.30 1.49
C ILE A 13 9.43 16.97 1.14
N TYR A 14 10.04 16.19 0.24
CA TYR A 14 9.53 14.86 -0.15
C TYR A 14 9.47 13.88 1.04
N ARG A 15 10.50 13.90 1.90
CA ARG A 15 10.56 13.01 3.06
C ARG A 15 9.43 13.31 4.06
N VAL A 16 9.14 14.57 4.31
CA VAL A 16 8.02 15.00 5.16
C VAL A 16 6.69 14.56 4.53
N ALA A 17 6.45 14.87 3.26
CA ALA A 17 5.25 14.47 2.54
C ALA A 17 5.02 12.94 2.58
N SER A 18 6.09 12.17 2.36
CA SER A 18 6.03 10.69 2.42
C SER A 18 5.65 10.19 3.81
N ARG A 19 6.27 10.74 4.88
CA ARG A 19 5.97 10.36 6.26
C ARG A 19 4.54 10.68 6.68
N VAL A 20 4.02 11.83 6.26
CA VAL A 20 2.63 12.21 6.52
C VAL A 20 1.68 11.29 5.75
N ALA A 21 1.97 10.96 4.48
CA ALA A 21 1.17 10.03 3.70
C ALA A 21 1.13 8.61 4.30
N GLU A 22 2.22 8.16 4.93
CA GLU A 22 2.29 6.86 5.61
C GLU A 22 1.27 6.73 6.76
N MET A 23 0.79 7.84 7.33
CA MET A 23 -0.26 7.82 8.35
C MET A 23 -1.58 7.24 7.84
N VAL A 24 -1.87 7.38 6.54
CA VAL A 24 -3.02 6.73 5.90
C VAL A 24 -2.91 5.19 5.98
N ALA A 25 -1.69 4.65 5.83
CA ALA A 25 -1.42 3.23 5.90
C ALA A 25 -1.25 2.68 7.32
N PHE A 26 -1.15 3.56 8.33
CA PHE A 26 -0.95 3.14 9.73
C PHE A 26 -2.01 2.13 10.18
N THR A 27 -3.27 2.38 9.82
CA THR A 27 -4.39 1.47 10.11
C THR A 27 -4.17 0.07 9.53
N LEU A 28 -3.62 -0.05 8.32
CA LEU A 28 -3.28 -1.34 7.72
C LEU A 28 -2.24 -2.09 8.59
N GLY A 29 -1.24 -1.39 9.10
CA GLY A 29 -0.23 -1.95 10.00
C GLY A 29 -0.86 -2.54 11.27
N VAL A 30 -1.72 -1.78 11.93
CA VAL A 30 -2.42 -2.21 13.16
C VAL A 30 -3.32 -3.41 12.88
N VAL A 31 -4.14 -3.35 11.84
CA VAL A 31 -5.02 -4.46 11.44
C VAL A 31 -4.21 -5.71 11.13
N ASN A 32 -3.08 -5.59 10.44
CA ASN A 32 -2.19 -6.71 10.14
C ASN A 32 -1.71 -7.42 11.40
N MET A 33 -1.27 -6.68 12.43
CA MET A 33 -0.82 -7.26 13.70
C MET A 33 -1.91 -8.12 14.37
N VAL A 34 -3.16 -7.68 14.28
CA VAL A 34 -4.30 -8.39 14.89
C VAL A 34 -4.68 -9.65 14.10
N ILE A 35 -4.60 -9.61 12.76
CA ILE A 35 -5.08 -10.72 11.93
C ILE A 35 -4.01 -11.78 11.61
N GLU A 36 -2.72 -11.46 11.76
CA GLU A 36 -1.61 -12.39 11.47
C GLU A 36 -1.77 -13.75 12.15
N PRO A 37 -2.05 -13.85 13.46
CA PRO A 37 -2.25 -15.13 14.11
C PRO A 37 -3.45 -15.91 13.54
N SER A 38 -4.52 -15.19 13.20
CA SER A 38 -5.73 -15.78 12.61
C SER A 38 -5.49 -16.31 11.20
N ILE A 39 -4.63 -15.64 10.40
CA ILE A 39 -4.27 -16.13 9.06
C ILE A 39 -3.58 -17.49 9.17
N SER A 40 -2.55 -17.59 10.02
CA SER A 40 -1.78 -18.82 10.19
C SER A 40 -2.64 -19.98 10.73
N SER A 41 -3.42 -19.74 11.80
CA SER A 41 -4.28 -20.75 12.42
C SER A 41 -5.35 -21.26 11.44
N LEU A 42 -6.14 -20.35 10.85
CA LEU A 42 -7.24 -20.74 9.95
C LEU A 42 -6.73 -21.41 8.67
N TYR A 43 -5.55 -21.01 8.18
CA TYR A 43 -4.95 -21.66 7.02
C TYR A 43 -4.49 -23.08 7.33
N THR A 44 -3.81 -23.29 8.47
CA THR A 44 -3.38 -24.62 8.94
C THR A 44 -4.56 -25.56 9.21
N GLU A 45 -5.64 -25.03 9.78
CA GLU A 45 -6.88 -25.76 10.04
C GLU A 45 -7.74 -25.99 8.77
N LYS A 46 -7.28 -25.50 7.60
CA LYS A 46 -8.00 -25.58 6.31
C LYS A 46 -9.39 -24.91 6.33
N LYS A 47 -9.62 -23.97 7.23
CA LYS A 47 -10.86 -23.19 7.35
C LYS A 47 -10.89 -22.01 6.37
N ILE A 48 -10.78 -22.29 5.08
CA ILE A 48 -10.57 -21.32 3.99
C ILE A 48 -11.70 -20.28 3.90
N ILE A 49 -12.95 -20.69 4.09
CA ILE A 49 -14.12 -19.79 4.03
C ILE A 49 -14.08 -18.78 5.19
N GLN A 50 -13.72 -19.23 6.40
CA GLN A 50 -13.58 -18.34 7.56
C GLN A 50 -12.41 -17.38 7.36
N LEU A 51 -11.27 -17.88 6.88
CA LEU A 51 -10.10 -17.07 6.57
C LEU A 51 -10.46 -15.98 5.54
N GLN A 52 -11.16 -16.34 4.45
CA GLN A 52 -11.62 -15.36 3.46
C GLN A 52 -12.50 -14.29 4.10
N GLY A 53 -13.41 -14.69 5.02
CA GLY A 53 -14.25 -13.74 5.75
C GLY A 53 -13.45 -12.75 6.59
N VAL A 54 -12.43 -13.22 7.31
CA VAL A 54 -11.51 -12.37 8.09
C VAL A 54 -10.78 -11.39 7.18
N LEU A 55 -10.18 -11.88 6.09
CA LEU A 55 -9.43 -11.04 5.15
C LEU A 55 -10.29 -9.93 4.53
N THR A 56 -11.50 -10.28 4.09
CA THR A 56 -12.41 -9.30 3.49
C THR A 56 -12.87 -8.25 4.50
N LYS A 57 -13.23 -8.67 5.73
CA LYS A 57 -13.64 -7.75 6.79
C LYS A 57 -12.50 -6.81 7.19
N SER A 58 -11.29 -7.34 7.35
CA SER A 58 -10.11 -6.55 7.69
C SER A 58 -9.75 -5.53 6.59
N ALA A 59 -9.77 -5.93 5.31
CA ALA A 59 -9.51 -5.03 4.20
C ALA A 59 -10.55 -3.89 4.14
N ARG A 60 -11.84 -4.21 4.34
CA ARG A 60 -12.90 -3.20 4.40
C ARG A 60 -12.75 -2.24 5.57
N LEU A 61 -12.44 -2.76 6.76
CA LEU A 61 -12.20 -1.94 7.95
C LEU A 61 -10.99 -1.02 7.73
N THR A 62 -9.89 -1.56 7.21
CA THR A 62 -8.69 -0.76 6.91
C THR A 62 -9.00 0.37 5.94
N LEU A 63 -9.70 0.08 4.84
CA LEU A 63 -10.06 1.11 3.86
C LEU A 63 -11.04 2.13 4.45
N ALA A 64 -12.03 1.68 5.23
CA ALA A 64 -13.01 2.57 5.86
C ALA A 64 -12.36 3.58 6.82
N LEU A 65 -11.28 3.20 7.50
CA LEU A 65 -10.50 4.09 8.36
C LEU A 65 -9.45 4.90 7.60
N ALA A 66 -8.90 4.36 6.51
CA ALA A 66 -7.94 5.05 5.67
C ALA A 66 -8.56 6.21 4.87
N ILE A 67 -9.81 6.05 4.40
CA ILE A 67 -10.50 7.08 3.60
C ILE A 67 -10.63 8.40 4.36
N PRO A 68 -11.18 8.47 5.58
CA PRO A 68 -11.27 9.75 6.31
C PRO A 68 -9.90 10.40 6.53
N SER A 69 -8.88 9.61 6.87
CA SER A 69 -7.50 10.10 7.05
C SER A 69 -6.93 10.67 5.75
N ALA A 70 -7.12 9.98 4.64
CA ALA A 70 -6.66 10.45 3.33
C ALA A 70 -7.41 11.70 2.88
N VAL A 71 -8.75 11.74 3.04
CA VAL A 71 -9.58 12.91 2.70
C VAL A 71 -9.13 14.12 3.52
N PHE A 72 -8.92 13.96 4.82
CA PHE A 72 -8.40 15.02 5.67
C PHE A 72 -7.05 15.55 5.16
N LEU A 73 -6.07 14.64 4.91
CA LEU A 73 -4.75 15.03 4.45
C LEU A 73 -4.75 15.64 3.04
N VAL A 74 -5.66 15.24 2.17
CA VAL A 74 -5.80 15.82 0.81
C VAL A 74 -6.40 17.22 0.88
N LEU A 75 -7.45 17.42 1.69
CA LEU A 75 -8.12 18.72 1.80
C LEU A 75 -7.30 19.74 2.59
N PHE A 76 -6.52 19.28 3.56
CA PHE A 76 -5.72 20.13 4.45
C PHE A 76 -4.20 19.94 4.26
N ALA A 77 -3.74 19.55 3.05
CA ALA A 77 -2.34 19.27 2.79
C ALA A 77 -1.44 20.48 3.14
N GLU A 78 -1.72 21.65 2.60
CA GLU A 78 -0.95 22.87 2.84
C GLU A 78 -1.03 23.32 4.31
N PRO A 79 -2.23 23.47 4.93
CA PRO A 79 -2.33 23.80 6.34
C PRO A 79 -1.58 22.85 7.28
N VAL A 80 -1.67 21.54 7.03
CA VAL A 80 -0.98 20.53 7.85
C VAL A 80 0.53 20.68 7.72
N LEU A 81 1.05 20.81 6.49
CA LEU A 81 2.47 20.93 6.26
C LEU A 81 3.02 22.25 6.82
N SER A 82 2.35 23.36 6.60
CA SER A 82 2.80 24.67 7.09
C SER A 82 2.74 24.80 8.61
N PHE A 83 1.68 24.27 9.25
CA PHE A 83 1.52 24.36 10.69
C PHE A 83 2.46 23.45 11.47
N VAL A 84 2.68 22.22 10.98
CA VAL A 84 3.49 21.20 11.69
C VAL A 84 4.98 21.31 11.38
N PHE A 85 5.35 21.63 10.12
CA PHE A 85 6.72 21.57 9.65
C PHE A 85 7.27 22.96 9.21
N GLY A 86 6.40 23.93 9.03
CA GLY A 86 6.78 25.28 8.61
C GLY A 86 6.43 25.58 7.16
N GLN A 87 6.48 26.89 6.81
CA GLN A 87 6.06 27.43 5.50
C GLN A 87 6.88 26.83 4.32
N ASP A 88 8.14 26.49 4.55
CA ASP A 88 9.03 25.94 3.52
C ASP A 88 8.58 24.57 3.01
N TYR A 89 7.74 23.88 3.78
CA TYR A 89 7.22 22.53 3.43
C TYR A 89 5.91 22.52 2.64
N ILE A 90 5.31 23.69 2.35
CA ILE A 90 4.06 23.79 1.57
C ILE A 90 4.22 23.17 0.18
N ALA A 91 5.42 23.28 -0.43
CA ALA A 91 5.73 22.65 -1.71
C ALA A 91 5.58 21.11 -1.68
N GLY A 92 5.49 20.49 -0.50
CA GLY A 92 5.20 19.07 -0.31
C GLY A 92 3.73 18.68 -0.45
N ALA A 93 2.80 19.62 -0.64
CA ALA A 93 1.36 19.33 -0.72
C ALA A 93 1.01 18.42 -1.91
N THR A 94 1.51 18.73 -3.10
CA THR A 94 1.29 17.87 -4.29
C THR A 94 1.87 16.45 -4.12
N PRO A 95 3.15 16.26 -3.71
CA PRO A 95 3.68 14.96 -3.36
C PRO A 95 2.84 14.21 -2.31
N LEU A 96 2.39 14.89 -1.26
CA LEU A 96 1.55 14.31 -0.21
C LEU A 96 0.24 13.77 -0.78
N ILE A 97 -0.48 14.57 -1.58
CA ILE A 97 -1.74 14.17 -2.21
C ILE A 97 -1.55 12.91 -3.08
N ILE A 98 -0.53 12.90 -3.94
CA ILE A 98 -0.22 11.76 -4.81
C ILE A 98 0.01 10.49 -3.97
N LEU A 99 0.80 10.59 -2.91
CA LEU A 99 1.12 9.47 -2.03
C LEU A 99 -0.10 9.01 -1.23
N CYS A 100 -0.99 9.91 -0.79
CA CYS A 100 -2.26 9.55 -0.14
C CYS A 100 -3.13 8.65 -1.02
N PHE A 101 -3.26 8.96 -2.32
CA PHE A 101 -3.98 8.08 -3.24
C PHE A 101 -3.32 6.71 -3.38
N ALA A 102 -2.00 6.65 -3.46
CA ALA A 102 -1.29 5.38 -3.50
C ALA A 102 -1.50 4.54 -2.22
N GLN A 103 -1.52 5.18 -1.05
CA GLN A 103 -1.80 4.53 0.22
C GLN A 103 -3.25 4.03 0.34
N LEU A 104 -4.22 4.72 -0.24
CA LEU A 104 -5.61 4.21 -0.33
C LEU A 104 -5.69 2.92 -1.15
N VAL A 105 -4.97 2.86 -2.27
CA VAL A 105 -4.89 1.61 -3.07
C VAL A 105 -4.23 0.49 -2.26
N ASN A 106 -3.15 0.80 -1.53
CA ASN A 106 -2.49 -0.13 -0.63
C ASN A 106 -3.44 -0.67 0.45
N ALA A 107 -4.21 0.21 1.10
CA ALA A 107 -5.24 -0.17 2.08
C ALA A 107 -6.33 -1.06 1.46
N GLY A 108 -6.79 -0.75 0.25
CA GLY A 108 -7.80 -1.53 -0.48
C GLY A 108 -7.32 -2.88 -0.99
N ALA A 109 -6.02 -3.03 -1.25
CA ALA A 109 -5.40 -4.32 -1.58
C ALA A 109 -5.37 -5.28 -0.38
N GLY A 110 -5.44 -4.74 0.83
CA GLY A 110 -5.43 -5.50 2.07
C GLY A 110 -4.07 -6.11 2.40
N SER A 111 -4.09 -7.22 3.13
CA SER A 111 -2.90 -7.81 3.75
C SER A 111 -2.19 -8.83 2.84
N ALA A 112 -2.13 -8.60 1.50
CA ALA A 112 -1.63 -9.58 0.53
C ALA A 112 -0.22 -10.12 0.87
N GLY A 113 0.70 -9.24 1.24
CA GLY A 113 2.06 -9.64 1.62
C GLY A 113 2.09 -10.50 2.89
N LYS A 114 1.26 -10.18 3.88
CA LYS A 114 1.16 -10.96 5.13
C LYS A 114 0.57 -12.35 4.88
N ILE A 115 -0.43 -12.44 4.01
CA ILE A 115 -1.01 -13.73 3.62
C ILE A 115 0.06 -14.62 3.01
N LEU A 116 0.85 -14.14 2.05
CA LEU A 116 1.92 -14.92 1.43
C LEU A 116 2.94 -15.39 2.46
N ASN A 117 3.37 -14.51 3.38
CA ASN A 117 4.34 -14.86 4.43
C ASN A 117 3.79 -15.89 5.41
N MET A 118 2.50 -15.79 5.81
CA MET A 118 1.89 -16.68 6.81
C MET A 118 1.41 -18.02 6.22
N THR A 119 1.38 -18.15 4.89
CA THR A 119 0.92 -19.36 4.20
C THR A 119 2.04 -20.14 3.50
N GLY A 120 3.32 -19.78 3.75
CA GLY A 120 4.49 -20.47 3.21
C GLY A 120 4.88 -20.06 1.79
N PHE A 121 4.37 -18.93 1.30
CA PHE A 121 4.69 -18.35 -0.02
C PHE A 121 5.51 -17.07 0.09
N GLU A 122 6.43 -17.02 1.08
CA GLU A 122 7.30 -15.86 1.32
C GLU A 122 8.19 -15.50 0.13
N LYS A 123 8.58 -16.51 -0.69
CA LYS A 123 9.36 -16.28 -1.91
C LYS A 123 8.60 -15.44 -2.93
N GLU A 124 7.32 -15.73 -3.15
CA GLU A 124 6.45 -14.94 -4.01
C GLU A 124 6.27 -13.51 -3.48
N GLY A 125 6.18 -13.35 -2.16
CA GLY A 125 6.18 -12.05 -1.51
C GLY A 125 7.47 -11.27 -1.78
N ALA A 126 8.63 -11.92 -1.63
CA ALA A 126 9.94 -11.34 -1.90
C ALA A 126 10.12 -10.97 -3.39
N TRP A 127 9.68 -11.83 -4.32
CA TRP A 127 9.68 -11.53 -5.75
C TRP A 127 8.82 -10.30 -6.08
N GLY A 128 7.62 -10.22 -5.52
CA GLY A 128 6.75 -9.07 -5.71
C GLY A 128 7.39 -7.77 -5.20
N MET A 129 8.04 -7.81 -4.04
CA MET A 129 8.79 -6.69 -3.49
C MET A 129 9.98 -6.30 -4.38
N GLY A 130 10.75 -7.28 -4.87
CA GLY A 130 11.88 -7.04 -5.78
C GLY A 130 11.45 -6.36 -7.09
N ILE A 131 10.35 -6.83 -7.71
CA ILE A 131 9.80 -6.22 -8.92
C ILE A 131 9.35 -4.79 -8.63
N GLY A 132 8.66 -4.55 -7.50
CA GLY A 132 8.24 -3.22 -7.08
C GLY A 132 9.42 -2.27 -6.86
N ALA A 133 10.51 -2.75 -6.25
CA ALA A 133 11.73 -1.97 -6.04
C ALA A 133 12.42 -1.61 -7.36
N VAL A 134 12.55 -2.56 -8.29
CA VAL A 134 13.12 -2.29 -9.63
C VAL A 134 12.28 -1.27 -10.38
N LEU A 135 10.96 -1.44 -10.38
CA LEU A 135 10.04 -0.49 -11.02
C LEU A 135 10.15 0.90 -10.40
N ASN A 136 10.26 0.99 -9.07
CA ASN A 136 10.47 2.25 -8.37
C ASN A 136 11.77 2.94 -8.81
N ILE A 137 12.86 2.19 -8.90
CA ILE A 137 14.14 2.72 -9.37
C ILE A 137 14.02 3.26 -10.80
N LEU A 138 13.45 2.48 -11.72
CA LEU A 138 13.30 2.87 -13.13
C LEU A 138 12.42 4.11 -13.28
N LEU A 139 11.26 4.15 -12.61
CA LEU A 139 10.37 5.30 -12.65
C LEU A 139 11.03 6.55 -12.08
N ASN A 140 11.72 6.42 -10.95
CA ASN A 140 12.41 7.55 -10.32
C ASN A 140 13.56 8.09 -11.16
N LEU A 141 14.30 7.24 -11.88
CA LEU A 141 15.35 7.69 -12.81
C LEU A 141 14.80 8.56 -13.95
N ILE A 142 13.55 8.32 -14.37
CA ILE A 142 12.91 9.05 -15.46
C ILE A 142 12.16 10.29 -14.94
N LEU A 143 11.45 10.16 -13.83
CA LEU A 143 10.52 11.17 -13.34
C LEU A 143 11.18 12.24 -12.46
N ILE A 144 12.16 11.88 -11.63
CA ILE A 144 12.84 12.83 -10.73
C ILE A 144 13.57 13.94 -11.50
N PRO A 145 14.33 13.67 -12.56
CA PRO A 145 15.00 14.76 -13.31
C PRO A 145 14.03 15.79 -13.86
N LYS A 146 12.80 15.35 -14.23
CA LYS A 146 11.77 16.20 -14.86
C LYS A 146 10.94 16.96 -13.83
N TRP A 147 10.50 16.29 -12.76
CA TRP A 147 9.49 16.78 -11.83
C TRP A 147 9.91 16.79 -10.36
N GLY A 148 11.19 16.56 -10.05
CA GLY A 148 11.71 16.67 -8.68
C GLY A 148 10.95 15.82 -7.68
N ALA A 149 10.52 16.42 -6.58
CA ALA A 149 9.79 15.75 -5.51
C ALA A 149 8.43 15.16 -5.98
N GLU A 150 7.74 15.81 -6.89
CA GLU A 150 6.50 15.31 -7.49
C GLU A 150 6.76 14.06 -8.31
N GLY A 151 7.85 14.06 -9.11
CA GLY A 151 8.28 12.89 -9.88
C GLY A 151 8.60 11.70 -8.98
N ALA A 152 9.25 11.95 -7.84
CA ALA A 152 9.50 10.91 -6.83
C ALA A 152 8.19 10.37 -6.23
N ALA A 153 7.21 11.23 -5.97
CA ALA A 153 5.90 10.82 -5.45
C ALA A 153 5.12 9.97 -6.45
N VAL A 154 5.10 10.36 -7.74
CA VAL A 154 4.46 9.57 -8.81
C VAL A 154 5.18 8.22 -8.97
N GLY A 155 6.51 8.20 -9.05
CA GLY A 155 7.29 6.98 -9.18
C GLY A 155 7.06 6.01 -8.00
N THR A 156 7.04 6.53 -6.78
CA THR A 156 6.76 5.74 -5.57
C THR A 156 5.31 5.26 -5.55
N GLY A 157 4.35 6.12 -5.87
CA GLY A 157 2.93 5.76 -5.91
C GLY A 157 2.62 4.66 -6.92
N LEU A 158 3.12 4.80 -8.16
CA LEU A 158 2.92 3.79 -9.20
C LEU A 158 3.57 2.46 -8.86
N SER A 159 4.78 2.48 -8.27
CA SER A 159 5.48 1.26 -7.84
C SER A 159 4.72 0.56 -6.71
N LEU A 160 4.18 1.31 -5.75
CA LEU A 160 3.39 0.78 -4.65
C LEU A 160 2.10 0.13 -5.17
N ILE A 161 1.42 0.77 -6.12
CA ILE A 161 0.22 0.21 -6.77
C ILE A 161 0.57 -1.08 -7.52
N ALA A 162 1.61 -1.06 -8.35
CA ALA A 162 2.05 -2.22 -9.12
C ALA A 162 2.43 -3.39 -8.20
N TRP A 163 3.19 -3.12 -7.13
CA TRP A 163 3.55 -4.12 -6.14
C TRP A 163 2.30 -4.75 -5.51
N ASN A 164 1.34 -3.94 -5.05
CA ASN A 164 0.10 -4.46 -4.47
C ASN A 164 -0.68 -5.34 -5.45
N ILE A 165 -0.78 -4.93 -6.73
CA ILE A 165 -1.43 -5.74 -7.77
C ILE A 165 -0.73 -7.09 -7.91
N ILE A 166 0.61 -7.12 -7.97
CA ILE A 166 1.41 -8.35 -8.08
C ILE A 166 1.14 -9.27 -6.89
N LEU A 167 1.18 -8.74 -5.66
CA LEU A 167 0.93 -9.52 -4.45
C LEU A 167 -0.50 -10.10 -4.42
N VAL A 168 -1.51 -9.30 -4.78
CA VAL A 168 -2.90 -9.78 -4.88
C VAL A 168 -3.03 -10.90 -5.90
N VAL A 169 -2.35 -10.78 -7.06
CA VAL A 169 -2.34 -11.84 -8.08
C VAL A 169 -1.67 -13.10 -7.56
N PHE A 170 -0.57 -12.99 -6.82
CA PHE A 170 0.09 -14.15 -6.21
C PHE A 170 -0.79 -14.82 -5.15
N VAL A 171 -1.44 -14.05 -4.26
CA VAL A 171 -2.39 -14.59 -3.29
C VAL A 171 -3.50 -15.37 -3.98
N ARG A 172 -4.12 -14.80 -5.04
CA ARG A 172 -5.17 -15.47 -5.79
C ARG A 172 -4.70 -16.73 -6.51
N LYS A 173 -3.46 -16.74 -7.02
CA LYS A 173 -2.93 -17.89 -7.78
C LYS A 173 -2.41 -19.01 -6.87
N ARG A 174 -1.73 -18.68 -5.77
CA ARG A 174 -1.05 -19.64 -4.91
C ARG A 174 -1.92 -20.10 -3.74
N VAL A 175 -2.63 -19.18 -3.12
CA VAL A 175 -3.43 -19.47 -1.92
C VAL A 175 -4.91 -19.70 -2.26
N GLY A 176 -5.38 -19.19 -3.40
CA GLY A 176 -6.78 -19.29 -3.82
C GLY A 176 -7.70 -18.30 -3.12
N LEU A 177 -7.18 -17.39 -2.32
CA LEU A 177 -7.89 -16.37 -1.55
C LEU A 177 -7.85 -15.00 -2.24
N ASP A 178 -8.71 -14.10 -1.79
CA ASP A 178 -8.73 -12.71 -2.21
C ASP A 178 -8.47 -11.78 -1.02
N SER A 179 -7.36 -11.07 -1.03
CA SER A 179 -7.00 -10.13 0.02
C SER A 179 -7.74 -8.80 -0.06
N THR A 180 -8.40 -8.51 -1.18
CA THR A 180 -9.00 -7.21 -1.46
C THR A 180 -10.36 -7.04 -0.78
N ILE A 181 -10.85 -5.80 -0.78
CA ILE A 181 -12.20 -5.44 -0.30
C ILE A 181 -13.35 -6.17 -1.01
N ILE A 182 -13.12 -6.69 -2.23
CA ILE A 182 -14.12 -7.41 -3.04
C ILE A 182 -14.38 -8.81 -2.47
N GLY A 183 -13.35 -9.48 -1.98
CA GLY A 183 -13.45 -10.71 -1.20
C GLY A 183 -14.06 -11.92 -1.91
N LYS A 184 -13.81 -12.11 -3.21
CA LYS A 184 -14.30 -13.28 -3.95
C LYS A 184 -13.20 -14.33 -4.12
N PRO A 185 -13.15 -15.40 -3.31
CA PRO A 185 -12.19 -16.47 -3.48
C PRO A 185 -12.43 -17.22 -4.80
N ARG A 186 -11.34 -17.64 -5.43
CA ARG A 186 -11.41 -18.38 -6.70
C ARG A 186 -12.03 -19.78 -6.54
N THR A 187 -11.87 -20.38 -5.38
CA THR A 187 -12.41 -21.71 -5.04
C THR A 187 -13.93 -21.76 -5.03
N LEU A 188 -14.62 -20.72 -4.56
CA LEU A 188 -16.08 -20.67 -4.54
C LEU A 188 -16.70 -20.41 -5.93
N ARG A 189 -15.91 -20.03 -6.92
CA ARG A 189 -16.37 -19.81 -8.30
C ARG A 189 -16.58 -21.13 -9.04
N ASN A 190 -15.91 -22.20 -8.66
CA ASN A 190 -16.00 -23.50 -9.31
C ASN A 190 -17.11 -24.38 -8.70
N GLU A 191 -17.47 -24.21 -7.44
CA GLU A 191 -18.56 -24.97 -6.80
C GLU A 191 -19.94 -24.52 -7.25
N ASN A 192 -20.11 -23.26 -7.71
CA ASN A 192 -21.37 -22.77 -8.28
C ASN A 192 -21.57 -23.11 -9.76
N LYS A 193 -20.72 -23.97 -10.36
CA LYS A 193 -20.82 -24.42 -11.75
C LYS A 193 -21.05 -25.93 -11.90
N LEU A 194 -21.26 -26.63 -10.78
CA LEU A 194 -21.74 -28.02 -10.73
C LEU A 194 -23.17 -28.07 -10.18
#